data_e39f4b580088e8e9db0b350d778bfec4
#
_entry.id   e39f4b580088e8e9db0b350d778bfec4
#
_cell.length_a   1.000
_cell.length_b   1.000
_cell.length_c   1.000
_cell.angle_alpha   90.00
_cell.angle_beta   90.00
_cell.angle_gamma   90.00
#
_symmetry.space_group_name_H-M   'P 1'
#
loop_
_entity.id
_entity.type
_entity.pdbx_description
1 polymer ?
#
loop_
_entity_poly.entity_id
_entity_poly.type
_entity_poly.pdbx_seq_one_letter_code
_entity_poly.pdbx_strand_id
1 'polypeptide(L)'
;MSEKQEIVTLKDRFTIAKIISKAPKSRVLMVAKIFEPVLGIDITPYYDERALQDSVLLSQNEAIEATLDFIDSYDEAVIKTFKDGARALNNKLFKEYLAERKMNFNNTTRLLSESGVIRREENGRRSFSVYYKGETVRAIIVTPDIVIKEGSQ
;
A
#
# COMPACT_ATOMS: atom_id res chain seq x y z
N MET A 1 37.23 -11.16 -8.01
CA MET A 1 38.32 -10.26 -8.22
C MET A 1 37.88 -8.82 -8.34
N SER A 2 38.74 -7.97 -7.91
CA SER A 2 38.52 -6.55 -7.77
C SER A 2 38.31 -5.76 -9.05
N GLU A 3 38.70 -6.29 -10.21
CA GLU A 3 38.62 -5.56 -11.47
C GLU A 3 37.21 -5.05 -11.81
N LYS A 4 36.18 -5.89 -11.55
CA LYS A 4 34.80 -5.48 -11.78
C LYS A 4 34.34 -4.39 -10.81
N GLN A 5 34.89 -4.35 -9.61
CA GLN A 5 34.57 -3.33 -8.62
C GLN A 5 35.21 -1.99 -8.96
N GLU A 6 36.37 -2.00 -9.59
CA GLU A 6 37.07 -0.79 -9.98
C GLU A 6 36.35 -0.03 -11.10
N ILE A 7 35.50 -0.71 -11.88
CA ILE A 7 34.71 -0.10 -12.94
C ILE A 7 33.54 0.72 -12.40
N VAL A 8 33.08 0.40 -11.20
CA VAL A 8 31.94 1.11 -10.59
C VAL A 8 32.43 2.42 -9.98
N THR A 9 32.09 3.52 -10.61
CA THR A 9 32.46 4.85 -10.17
C THR A 9 31.57 5.31 -9.01
N LEU A 10 32.01 6.36 -8.29
CA LEU A 10 31.20 7.01 -7.27
C LEU A 10 29.86 7.52 -7.86
N LYS A 11 29.91 8.03 -9.09
CA LYS A 11 28.73 8.50 -9.82
C LYS A 11 27.73 7.36 -10.04
N ASP A 12 28.21 6.18 -10.42
CA ASP A 12 27.38 5.00 -10.64
C ASP A 12 26.72 4.56 -9.34
N ARG A 13 27.45 4.54 -8.24
CA ARG A 13 26.94 4.21 -6.92
C ARG A 13 25.84 5.18 -6.48
N PHE A 14 26.01 6.45 -6.76
CA PHE A 14 25.03 7.48 -6.47
C PHE A 14 23.74 7.29 -7.26
N THR A 15 23.89 6.97 -8.55
CA THR A 15 22.76 6.68 -9.45
C THR A 15 21.97 5.47 -8.94
N ILE A 16 22.67 4.38 -8.58
CA ILE A 16 22.06 3.16 -8.05
C ILE A 16 21.32 3.45 -6.73
N ALA A 17 21.93 4.20 -5.82
CA ALA A 17 21.30 4.58 -4.56
C ALA A 17 20.01 5.38 -4.79
N LYS A 18 19.99 6.26 -5.78
CA LYS A 18 18.78 6.99 -6.19
C LYS A 18 17.69 6.06 -6.70
N ILE A 19 18.03 5.10 -7.52
CA ILE A 19 17.09 4.11 -8.06
C ILE A 19 16.46 3.31 -6.91
N ILE A 20 17.28 2.82 -6.00
CA ILE A 20 16.83 2.05 -4.83
C ILE A 20 15.91 2.89 -3.94
N SER A 21 16.26 4.14 -3.68
CA SER A 21 15.48 5.04 -2.81
C SER A 21 14.10 5.36 -3.38
N LYS A 22 13.94 5.32 -4.71
CA LYS A 22 12.68 5.57 -5.40
C LYS A 22 11.83 4.32 -5.58
N ALA A 23 12.39 3.13 -5.33
CA ALA A 23 11.65 1.89 -5.49
C ALA A 23 10.51 1.81 -4.47
N PRO A 24 9.34 1.24 -4.84
CA PRO A 24 8.30 0.96 -3.88
C PRO A 24 8.82 0.07 -2.76
N LYS A 25 8.39 0.31 -1.53
CA LYS A 25 8.84 -0.46 -0.35
C LYS A 25 8.76 -1.98 -0.57
N SER A 26 7.70 -2.44 -1.26
CA SER A 26 7.51 -3.86 -1.57
C SER A 26 8.51 -4.44 -2.57
N ARG A 27 9.27 -3.60 -3.27
CA ARG A 27 10.24 -4.02 -4.30
C ARG A 27 11.68 -3.65 -4.00
N VAL A 28 11.91 -2.95 -2.89
CA VAL A 28 13.26 -2.48 -2.53
C VAL A 28 14.27 -3.62 -2.51
N LEU A 29 13.92 -4.74 -1.87
CA LEU A 29 14.81 -5.90 -1.78
C LEU A 29 15.18 -6.46 -3.17
N MET A 30 14.17 -6.59 -4.05
CA MET A 30 14.39 -7.09 -5.42
C MET A 30 15.31 -6.16 -6.20
N VAL A 31 15.03 -4.84 -6.16
CA VAL A 31 15.83 -3.83 -6.85
C VAL A 31 17.26 -3.81 -6.31
N ALA A 32 17.41 -3.88 -4.99
CA ALA A 32 18.71 -3.89 -4.35
C ALA A 32 19.54 -5.11 -4.77
N LYS A 33 18.94 -6.29 -4.83
CA LYS A 33 19.62 -7.53 -5.27
C LYS A 33 20.09 -7.48 -6.71
N ILE A 34 19.37 -6.80 -7.60
CA ILE A 34 19.79 -6.63 -9.00
C ILE A 34 21.13 -5.90 -9.06
N PHE A 35 21.37 -4.95 -8.15
CA PHE A 35 22.59 -4.13 -8.16
C PHE A 35 23.72 -4.69 -7.29
N GLU A 36 23.51 -5.75 -6.51
CA GLU A 36 24.57 -6.35 -5.69
C GLU A 36 25.86 -6.65 -6.46
N PRO A 37 25.79 -7.33 -7.62
CA PRO A 37 27.02 -7.63 -8.37
C PRO A 37 27.74 -6.38 -8.85
N VAL A 38 27.00 -5.32 -9.15
CA VAL A 38 27.56 -4.05 -9.63
C VAL A 38 28.26 -3.31 -8.50
N LEU A 39 27.65 -3.32 -7.31
CA LEU A 39 28.22 -2.65 -6.13
C LEU A 39 29.37 -3.42 -5.50
N GLY A 40 29.44 -4.74 -5.75
CA GLY A 40 30.47 -5.60 -5.18
C GLY A 40 30.28 -5.86 -3.67
N ILE A 41 29.10 -5.59 -3.16
CA ILE A 41 28.76 -5.83 -1.75
C ILE A 41 27.45 -6.62 -1.65
N ASP A 42 27.30 -7.39 -0.59
CA ASP A 42 26.06 -8.07 -0.28
C ASP A 42 25.18 -7.11 0.51
N ILE A 43 24.08 -6.67 -0.08
CA ILE A 43 23.13 -5.74 0.56
C ILE A 43 21.96 -6.48 1.24
N THR A 44 21.91 -7.80 1.14
CA THR A 44 20.86 -8.61 1.78
C THR A 44 20.72 -8.34 3.28
N PRO A 45 21.80 -8.17 4.07
CA PRO A 45 21.68 -7.86 5.49
C PRO A 45 20.92 -6.55 5.79
N TYR A 46 20.88 -5.64 4.81
CA TYR A 46 20.19 -4.35 4.96
C TYR A 46 18.71 -4.41 4.54
N TYR A 47 18.35 -5.43 3.75
CA TYR A 47 17.02 -5.57 3.17
C TYR A 47 16.55 -7.04 3.26
N ASP A 48 16.65 -7.66 4.44
CA ASP A 48 16.20 -9.04 4.58
C ASP A 48 14.68 -9.15 4.42
N GLU A 49 14.20 -10.37 4.13
CA GLU A 49 12.77 -10.62 3.91
C GLU A 49 11.90 -10.16 5.07
N ARG A 50 12.40 -10.33 6.30
CA ARG A 50 11.67 -9.98 7.49
C ARG A 50 11.46 -8.45 7.58
N ALA A 51 12.51 -7.68 7.34
CA ALA A 51 12.42 -6.23 7.32
C ALA A 51 11.46 -5.74 6.24
N LEU A 52 11.47 -6.38 5.07
CA LEU A 52 10.56 -6.07 3.99
C LEU A 52 9.11 -6.41 4.36
N GLN A 53 8.87 -7.57 4.95
CA GLN A 53 7.54 -7.97 5.40
C GLN A 53 6.99 -7.03 6.48
N ASP A 54 7.81 -6.63 7.44
CA ASP A 54 7.43 -5.68 8.48
C ASP A 54 7.08 -4.32 7.88
N SER A 55 7.82 -3.88 6.88
CA SER A 55 7.55 -2.62 6.17
C SER A 55 6.22 -2.67 5.40
N VAL A 56 5.91 -3.78 4.75
CA VAL A 56 4.63 -3.98 4.04
C VAL A 56 3.48 -3.99 5.05
N LEU A 57 3.62 -4.70 6.15
CA LEU A 57 2.62 -4.78 7.20
C LEU A 57 2.33 -3.39 7.81
N LEU A 58 3.37 -2.61 8.05
CA LEU A 58 3.22 -1.24 8.54
C LEU A 58 2.42 -0.38 7.57
N SER A 59 2.72 -0.48 6.27
CA SER A 59 1.99 0.26 5.24
C SER A 59 0.51 -0.15 5.15
N GLN A 60 0.22 -1.44 5.30
CA GLN A 60 -1.16 -1.93 5.37
C GLN A 60 -1.89 -1.39 6.60
N ASN A 61 -1.23 -1.37 7.75
CA ASN A 61 -1.82 -0.83 8.98
C ASN A 61 -2.09 0.67 8.87
N GLU A 62 -1.20 1.43 8.26
CA GLU A 62 -1.42 2.85 7.98
C GLU A 62 -2.67 3.07 7.11
N ALA A 63 -2.84 2.23 6.08
CA ALA A 63 -4.02 2.29 5.22
C ALA A 63 -5.31 1.96 6.00
N ILE A 64 -5.27 0.96 6.86
CA ILE A 64 -6.41 0.56 7.70
C ILE A 64 -6.74 1.68 8.69
N GLU A 65 -5.76 2.24 9.38
CA GLU A 65 -5.96 3.34 10.32
C GLU A 65 -6.58 4.56 9.66
N ALA A 66 -6.08 4.94 8.48
CA ALA A 66 -6.63 6.04 7.71
C ALA A 66 -8.09 5.78 7.34
N THR A 67 -8.42 4.56 6.95
CA THR A 67 -9.79 4.17 6.59
C THR A 67 -10.73 4.26 7.79
N LEU A 68 -10.31 3.74 8.94
CA LEU A 68 -11.09 3.80 10.18
C LEU A 68 -11.30 5.25 10.64
N ASP A 69 -10.26 6.06 10.58
CA ASP A 69 -10.33 7.47 10.93
C ASP A 69 -11.29 8.24 10.01
N PHE A 70 -11.23 7.94 8.70
CA PHE A 70 -12.17 8.50 7.74
C PHE A 70 -13.61 8.17 8.10
N ILE A 71 -13.89 6.91 8.40
CA ILE A 71 -15.26 6.45 8.76
C ILE A 71 -15.75 7.16 10.03
N ASP A 72 -14.89 7.34 11.01
CA ASP A 72 -15.25 7.96 12.29
C ASP A 72 -15.35 9.48 12.20
N SER A 73 -14.65 10.12 11.26
CA SER A 73 -14.55 11.57 11.17
C SER A 73 -15.64 12.23 10.33
N TYR A 74 -16.27 11.50 9.42
CA TYR A 74 -17.23 12.07 8.46
C TYR A 74 -18.55 11.31 8.51
N ASP A 75 -19.66 12.05 8.70
CA ASP A 75 -21.00 11.46 8.72
C ASP A 75 -21.38 10.81 7.39
N GLU A 76 -20.89 11.36 6.28
CA GLU A 76 -21.16 10.85 4.93
C GLU A 76 -20.13 9.86 4.43
N ALA A 77 -19.21 9.43 5.29
CA ALA A 77 -18.17 8.46 4.91
C ALA A 77 -18.76 7.12 4.45
N VAL A 78 -19.79 6.65 5.13
CA VAL A 78 -20.48 5.39 4.82
C VAL A 78 -21.79 5.72 4.12
N ILE A 79 -21.93 5.28 2.86
CA ILE A 79 -23.16 5.53 2.08
C ILE A 79 -24.16 4.39 2.18
N LYS A 80 -23.73 3.20 2.57
CA LYS A 80 -24.60 2.04 2.75
C LYS A 80 -23.94 1.05 3.70
N THR A 81 -24.77 0.45 4.58
CA THR A 81 -24.35 -0.68 5.42
C THR A 81 -25.14 -1.91 5.00
N PHE A 82 -24.44 -3.00 4.73
CA PHE A 82 -25.02 -4.26 4.30
C PHE A 82 -25.44 -5.11 5.53
N LYS A 83 -26.24 -6.15 5.27
CA LYS A 83 -26.75 -7.04 6.33
C LYS A 83 -25.65 -7.72 7.15
N ASP A 84 -24.54 -8.04 6.53
CA ASP A 84 -23.39 -8.69 7.17
C ASP A 84 -22.48 -7.72 7.92
N GLY A 85 -22.84 -6.42 7.93
CA GLY A 85 -22.03 -5.39 8.57
C GLY A 85 -21.00 -4.74 7.68
N ALA A 86 -20.84 -5.20 6.45
CA ALA A 86 -19.94 -4.54 5.49
C ALA A 86 -20.47 -3.14 5.15
N ARG A 87 -19.56 -2.22 4.88
CA ARG A 87 -19.89 -0.81 4.65
C ARG A 87 -19.34 -0.32 3.33
N ALA A 88 -20.19 0.33 2.53
CA ALA A 88 -19.79 0.98 1.30
C ALA A 88 -19.34 2.40 1.62
N LEU A 89 -18.13 2.77 1.21
CA LEU A 89 -17.56 4.08 1.48
C LEU A 89 -17.87 5.06 0.34
N ASN A 90 -17.98 6.34 0.69
CA ASN A 90 -18.07 7.42 -0.26
C ASN A 90 -16.68 7.64 -0.88
N ASN A 91 -16.45 7.09 -2.07
CA ASN A 91 -15.13 7.15 -2.74
C ASN A 91 -14.64 8.57 -2.96
N LYS A 92 -15.53 9.48 -3.33
CA LYS A 92 -15.16 10.88 -3.59
C LYS A 92 -14.58 11.52 -2.33
N LEU A 93 -15.29 11.41 -1.22
CA LEU A 93 -14.83 11.95 0.07
C LEU A 93 -13.56 11.25 0.54
N PHE A 94 -13.48 9.95 0.33
CA PHE A 94 -12.30 9.17 0.73
C PHE A 94 -11.05 9.60 -0.05
N LYS A 95 -11.19 9.85 -1.35
CA LYS A 95 -10.09 10.38 -2.18
C LYS A 95 -9.62 11.73 -1.67
N GLU A 96 -10.55 12.63 -1.35
CA GLU A 96 -10.24 13.95 -0.82
C GLU A 96 -9.53 13.86 0.53
N TYR A 97 -10.02 13.00 1.41
CA TYR A 97 -9.43 12.74 2.72
C TYR A 97 -7.98 12.24 2.60
N LEU A 98 -7.76 11.25 1.73
CA LEU A 98 -6.43 10.70 1.50
C LEU A 98 -5.48 11.73 0.89
N ALA A 99 -5.97 12.54 -0.05
CA ALA A 99 -5.16 13.59 -0.68
C ALA A 99 -4.66 14.61 0.35
N GLU A 100 -5.49 15.01 1.31
CA GLU A 100 -5.10 15.90 2.41
C GLU A 100 -3.97 15.30 3.25
N ARG A 101 -3.93 13.98 3.37
CA ARG A 101 -2.89 13.24 4.10
C ARG A 101 -1.71 12.83 3.22
N LYS A 102 -1.68 13.29 1.97
CA LYS A 102 -0.65 12.95 0.99
C LYS A 102 -0.58 11.44 0.72
N MET A 103 -1.71 10.77 0.80
CA MET A 103 -1.85 9.35 0.49
C MET A 103 -2.52 9.16 -0.88
N ASN A 104 -2.00 8.21 -1.67
CA ASN A 104 -2.56 7.90 -2.98
C ASN A 104 -3.74 6.92 -2.83
N PHE A 105 -4.88 7.24 -3.42
CA PHE A 105 -6.08 6.42 -3.36
C PHE A 105 -5.87 5.01 -3.92
N ASN A 106 -5.26 4.90 -5.09
CA ASN A 106 -5.03 3.60 -5.73
C ASN A 106 -4.08 2.73 -4.91
N ASN A 107 -3.01 3.31 -4.38
CA ASN A 107 -2.07 2.59 -3.53
C ASN A 107 -2.72 2.17 -2.21
N THR A 108 -3.50 3.05 -1.59
CA THR A 108 -4.20 2.76 -0.34
C THR A 108 -5.21 1.62 -0.53
N THR A 109 -6.02 1.67 -1.59
CA THR A 109 -7.00 0.61 -1.87
C THR A 109 -6.33 -0.72 -2.21
N ARG A 110 -5.18 -0.68 -2.87
CA ARG A 110 -4.39 -1.89 -3.12
C ARG A 110 -3.93 -2.53 -1.81
N LEU A 111 -3.41 -1.73 -0.89
CA LEU A 111 -2.98 -2.20 0.43
C LEU A 111 -4.15 -2.77 1.24
N LEU A 112 -5.29 -2.11 1.21
CA LEU A 112 -6.51 -2.60 1.87
C LEU A 112 -6.99 -3.91 1.26
N SER A 113 -6.91 -4.05 -0.05
CA SER A 113 -7.27 -5.28 -0.76
C SER A 113 -6.33 -6.43 -0.39
N GLU A 114 -5.02 -6.18 -0.38
CA GLU A 114 -4.01 -7.17 -0.01
C GLU A 114 -4.16 -7.64 1.44
N SER A 115 -4.62 -6.76 2.33
CA SER A 115 -4.86 -7.11 3.73
C SER A 115 -6.22 -7.76 3.98
N GLY A 116 -7.06 -7.88 2.95
CA GLY A 116 -8.39 -8.50 3.06
C GLY A 116 -9.44 -7.60 3.70
N VAL A 117 -9.18 -6.32 3.83
CA VAL A 117 -10.07 -5.35 4.47
C VAL A 117 -11.18 -4.86 3.57
N ILE A 118 -10.95 -4.86 2.25
CA ILE A 118 -11.97 -4.49 1.27
C ILE A 118 -12.27 -5.67 0.33
N ARG A 119 -13.49 -5.69 -0.18
CA ARG A 119 -13.94 -6.71 -1.14
C ARG A 119 -13.40 -6.42 -2.53
N ARG A 120 -13.25 -7.48 -3.33
CA ARG A 120 -12.86 -7.41 -4.73
C ARG A 120 -13.92 -8.13 -5.57
N GLU A 121 -14.19 -7.59 -6.77
CA GLU A 121 -14.97 -8.31 -7.77
C GLU A 121 -14.13 -9.44 -8.37
N GLU A 122 -14.77 -10.40 -9.02
CA GLU A 122 -14.09 -11.51 -9.70
C GLU A 122 -13.06 -11.05 -10.72
N ASN A 123 -13.32 -9.91 -11.38
CA ASN A 123 -12.38 -9.31 -12.34
C ASN A 123 -11.22 -8.53 -11.68
N GLY A 124 -11.12 -8.55 -10.36
CA GLY A 124 -10.09 -7.87 -9.61
C GLY A 124 -10.36 -6.41 -9.29
N ARG A 125 -11.49 -5.85 -9.70
CA ARG A 125 -11.87 -4.47 -9.37
C ARG A 125 -12.12 -4.34 -7.87
N ARG A 126 -11.68 -3.23 -7.31
CA ARG A 126 -11.78 -2.94 -5.88
C ARG A 126 -12.94 -2.03 -5.52
N SER A 127 -13.72 -1.59 -6.49
CA SER A 127 -14.91 -0.79 -6.26
C SER A 127 -16.12 -1.43 -6.91
N PHE A 128 -17.27 -1.23 -6.27
CA PHE A 128 -18.55 -1.82 -6.68
C PHE A 128 -19.53 -0.70 -7.01
N SER A 129 -20.51 -1.01 -7.86
CA SER A 129 -21.62 -0.09 -8.12
C SER A 129 -22.63 -0.18 -6.97
N VAL A 130 -22.93 0.93 -6.36
CA VAL A 130 -23.87 1.04 -5.24
C VAL A 130 -24.87 2.15 -5.53
N TYR A 131 -26.14 1.88 -5.30
CA TYR A 131 -27.20 2.88 -5.45
C TYR A 131 -27.23 3.79 -4.23
N TYR A 132 -27.13 5.11 -4.47
CA TYR A 132 -27.08 6.11 -3.42
C TYR A 132 -27.71 7.42 -3.87
N LYS A 133 -28.72 7.92 -3.14
CA LYS A 133 -29.42 9.18 -3.42
C LYS A 133 -29.93 9.31 -4.86
N GLY A 134 -30.49 8.23 -5.40
CA GLY A 134 -31.05 8.21 -6.75
C GLY A 134 -30.04 7.97 -7.86
N GLU A 135 -28.78 7.75 -7.54
CA GLU A 135 -27.72 7.51 -8.52
C GLU A 135 -26.91 6.26 -8.22
N THR A 136 -26.34 5.67 -9.27
CA THR A 136 -25.36 4.60 -9.10
C THR A 136 -23.98 5.21 -8.97
N VAL A 137 -23.32 4.94 -7.86
CA VAL A 137 -21.95 5.42 -7.58
C VAL A 137 -21.01 4.25 -7.37
N ARG A 138 -19.73 4.47 -7.64
CA ARG A 138 -18.70 3.47 -7.34
C ARG A 138 -18.27 3.63 -5.89
N ALA A 139 -18.19 2.53 -5.17
CA ALA A 139 -17.85 2.52 -3.75
C ALA A 139 -16.92 1.36 -3.41
N ILE A 140 -15.99 1.61 -2.51
CA ILE A 140 -15.20 0.56 -1.88
C ILE A 140 -16.05 -0.06 -0.79
N ILE A 141 -16.07 -1.39 -0.69
CA ILE A 141 -16.82 -2.10 0.35
C ILE A 141 -15.84 -2.64 1.39
N VAL A 142 -15.93 -2.09 2.59
CA VAL A 142 -15.08 -2.47 3.72
C VAL A 142 -15.73 -3.65 4.44
N THR A 143 -14.94 -4.67 4.75
CA THR A 143 -15.41 -5.85 5.48
C THR A 143 -15.80 -5.46 6.91
N PRO A 144 -16.75 -6.22 7.55
CA PRO A 144 -17.22 -5.85 8.89
C PRO A 144 -16.14 -5.92 9.96
N ASP A 145 -15.14 -6.78 9.80
CA ASP A 145 -14.13 -7.05 10.81
C ASP A 145 -12.76 -6.46 10.42
N ILE A 146 -12.69 -5.12 10.41
CA ILE A 146 -11.41 -4.45 10.19
C ILE A 146 -10.58 -4.56 11.46
N VAL A 147 -9.40 -5.16 11.35
CA VAL A 147 -8.45 -5.30 12.46
C VAL A 147 -7.08 -4.85 12.01
N ILE A 148 -6.44 -4.01 12.81
CA ILE A 148 -5.04 -3.65 12.61
C ILE A 148 -4.20 -4.87 12.98
N LYS A 149 -3.38 -5.33 12.03
CA LYS A 149 -2.50 -6.46 12.26
C LYS A 149 -1.25 -6.01 13.02
N GLU A 150 -0.93 -6.71 14.08
CA GLU A 150 0.31 -6.46 14.80
C GLU A 150 1.49 -7.01 14.00
N GLY A 151 2.64 -6.34 14.10
CA GLY A 151 3.87 -6.80 13.48
C GLY A 151 4.26 -8.19 13.99
N SER A 152 4.93 -8.96 13.15
CA SER A 152 5.41 -10.29 13.56
C SER A 152 6.44 -10.16 14.69
N GLN A 153 6.20 -10.90 15.73
CA GLN A 153 7.13 -10.97 16.84
C GLN A 153 8.06 -12.17 16.69
#